data_c4d51277f321fb7987cee1aefb747b28
#
_entry.id   c4d51277f321fb7987cee1aefb747b28
#
_cell.length_a   1.000
_cell.length_b   1.000
_cell.length_c   1.000
_cell.angle_alpha   90.00
_cell.angle_beta   90.00
_cell.angle_gamma   90.00
#
_symmetry.space_group_name_H-M   'P 1'
#
loop_
_entity.id
_entity.type
_entity.pdbx_description
1 polymer ?
#
loop_
_entity_poly.entity_id
_entity_poly.type
_entity_poly.pdbx_seq_one_letter_code
_entity_poly.pdbx_strand_id
1 'polypeptide(L)'
;MDENIKQRFDLTGKVAVVTGASKGIGEAIARGLGEFGATVVVSSRRLEAVESVAEQLCASGIQASALAAHMGDMEQARALVDAVVARHGGLDIIVNNAATNPVFGPMMNADESVFQKIMAVNVQGPLELCKRAVPVMRSRGGGSIVNIASVGGLNPERMLGLYSVSKSALISLTKVMAKEWGGMGIRANAICPGLIKTKFSQALWQNEQVLKQALAMAPISRIGMPQDLAGLAVFLASDAAAYCTGGVFVADGGLTV
;
A
#
# COMPACT_ATOMS: atom_id res chain seq x y z
N MET A 1 -5.95 22.86 -24.42
CA MET A 1 -6.41 23.49 -23.15
C MET A 1 -5.35 23.14 -22.13
N ASP A 2 -4.69 24.14 -21.57
CA ASP A 2 -3.69 23.92 -20.52
C ASP A 2 -4.40 23.43 -19.25
N GLU A 3 -4.39 22.12 -19.03
CA GLU A 3 -4.86 21.54 -17.77
C GLU A 3 -4.01 22.10 -16.62
N ASN A 4 -4.68 22.73 -15.66
CA ASN A 4 -4.02 23.17 -14.44
C ASN A 4 -3.44 21.95 -13.70
N ILE A 5 -2.14 21.95 -13.42
CA ILE A 5 -1.45 20.84 -12.75
C ILE A 5 -2.15 20.40 -11.46
N LYS A 6 -2.79 21.30 -10.73
CA LYS A 6 -3.54 20.94 -9.51
C LYS A 6 -4.72 20.02 -9.80
N GLN A 7 -5.41 20.21 -10.94
CA GLN A 7 -6.53 19.37 -11.35
C GLN A 7 -6.11 17.93 -11.64
N ARG A 8 -4.86 17.72 -12.04
CA ARG A 8 -4.32 16.38 -12.28
C ARG A 8 -4.14 15.56 -11.00
N PHE A 9 -4.16 16.18 -9.83
CA PHE A 9 -4.17 15.50 -8.54
C PHE A 9 -5.58 15.24 -7.99
N ASP A 10 -6.62 15.78 -8.65
CA ASP A 10 -8.01 15.60 -8.22
C ASP A 10 -8.45 14.14 -8.37
N LEU A 11 -8.98 13.59 -7.30
CA LEU A 11 -9.49 12.23 -7.24
C LEU A 11 -11.02 12.20 -7.06
N THR A 12 -11.69 13.32 -7.29
CA THR A 12 -13.16 13.41 -7.20
C THR A 12 -13.83 12.40 -8.14
N GLY A 13 -14.79 11.64 -7.61
CA GLY A 13 -15.48 10.57 -8.34
C GLY A 13 -14.70 9.26 -8.46
N LYS A 14 -13.47 9.18 -7.94
CA LYS A 14 -12.70 7.93 -7.86
C LYS A 14 -13.04 7.16 -6.59
N VAL A 15 -13.07 5.83 -6.70
CA VAL A 15 -13.24 4.91 -5.58
C VAL A 15 -11.91 4.24 -5.30
N ALA A 16 -11.41 4.37 -4.08
CA ALA A 16 -10.12 3.83 -3.63
C ALA A 16 -10.32 2.78 -2.54
N VAL A 17 -9.66 1.63 -2.66
CA VAL A 17 -9.54 0.65 -1.57
C VAL A 17 -8.11 0.66 -1.02
N VAL A 18 -7.99 0.76 0.31
CA VAL A 18 -6.70 0.72 1.01
C VAL A 18 -6.71 -0.45 1.98
N THR A 19 -5.86 -1.45 1.73
CA THR A 19 -5.73 -2.61 2.60
C THR A 19 -4.76 -2.35 3.75
N GLY A 20 -4.98 -2.97 4.91
CA GLY A 20 -4.17 -2.72 6.11
C GLY A 20 -4.30 -1.28 6.64
N ALA A 21 -5.47 -0.66 6.45
CA ALA A 21 -5.72 0.76 6.72
C ALA A 21 -6.23 1.05 8.14
N SER A 22 -6.16 0.09 9.08
CA SER A 22 -6.61 0.31 10.46
C SER A 22 -5.69 1.23 11.28
N LYS A 23 -4.50 1.58 10.78
CA LYS A 23 -3.52 2.48 11.40
C LYS A 23 -2.30 2.66 10.51
N GLY A 24 -1.46 3.64 10.86
CA GLY A 24 -0.13 3.83 10.29
C GLY A 24 -0.17 4.23 8.81
N ILE A 25 0.67 3.59 7.97
CA ILE A 25 0.83 3.98 6.56
C ILE A 25 -0.50 3.91 5.81
N GLY A 26 -1.25 2.81 5.97
CA GLY A 26 -2.52 2.63 5.26
C GLY A 26 -3.57 3.67 5.64
N GLU A 27 -3.68 4.00 6.93
CA GLU A 27 -4.58 5.06 7.41
C GLU A 27 -4.19 6.43 6.86
N ALA A 28 -2.88 6.77 6.90
CA ALA A 28 -2.38 8.05 6.39
C ALA A 28 -2.60 8.19 4.87
N ILE A 29 -2.39 7.12 4.11
CA ILE A 29 -2.67 7.10 2.66
C ILE A 29 -4.17 7.22 2.40
N ALA A 30 -5.02 6.50 3.14
CA ALA A 30 -6.47 6.60 3.02
C ALA A 30 -6.95 8.03 3.25
N ARG A 31 -6.44 8.70 4.29
CA ARG A 31 -6.71 10.11 4.54
C ARG A 31 -6.28 11.00 3.36
N GLY A 32 -5.04 10.86 2.89
CA GLY A 32 -4.53 11.65 1.77
C GLY A 32 -5.37 11.48 0.50
N LEU A 33 -5.73 10.25 0.13
CA LEU A 33 -6.61 10.01 -1.03
C LEU A 33 -7.97 10.69 -0.86
N GLY A 34 -8.55 10.61 0.34
CA GLY A 34 -9.83 11.26 0.66
C GLY A 34 -9.76 12.78 0.65
N GLU A 35 -8.70 13.38 1.15
CA GLU A 35 -8.46 14.83 1.11
C GLU A 35 -8.35 15.37 -0.32
N PHE A 36 -7.96 14.51 -1.29
CA PHE A 36 -7.95 14.83 -2.72
C PHE A 36 -9.23 14.40 -3.45
N GLY A 37 -10.30 14.04 -2.73
CA GLY A 37 -11.64 13.86 -3.28
C GLY A 37 -12.07 12.42 -3.53
N ALA A 38 -11.21 11.42 -3.28
CA ALA A 38 -11.61 10.01 -3.46
C ALA A 38 -12.64 9.57 -2.41
N THR A 39 -13.57 8.72 -2.82
CA THR A 39 -14.33 7.88 -1.88
C THR A 39 -13.43 6.73 -1.43
N VAL A 40 -13.16 6.62 -0.12
CA VAL A 40 -12.15 5.69 0.39
C VAL A 40 -12.80 4.51 1.11
N VAL A 41 -12.42 3.30 0.74
CA VAL A 41 -12.76 2.07 1.44
C VAL A 41 -11.53 1.62 2.24
N VAL A 42 -11.59 1.73 3.55
CA VAL A 42 -10.54 1.26 4.45
C VAL A 42 -10.79 -0.20 4.82
N SER A 43 -9.78 -1.05 4.62
CA SER A 43 -9.92 -2.49 4.88
C SER A 43 -8.82 -3.03 5.79
N SER A 44 -9.19 -3.91 6.70
CA SER A 44 -8.29 -4.77 7.48
C SER A 44 -9.04 -6.00 7.98
N ARG A 45 -8.34 -6.91 8.68
CA ARG A 45 -8.92 -8.15 9.21
C ARG A 45 -10.00 -7.93 10.28
N ARG A 46 -9.92 -6.84 11.05
CA ARG A 46 -10.87 -6.51 12.11
C ARG A 46 -11.74 -5.36 11.67
N LEU A 47 -13.04 -5.61 11.54
CA LEU A 47 -14.01 -4.63 11.08
C LEU A 47 -14.04 -3.40 12.00
N GLU A 48 -14.19 -3.60 13.29
CA GLU A 48 -14.23 -2.52 14.31
C GLU A 48 -13.07 -1.53 14.19
N ALA A 49 -11.85 -2.05 13.87
CA ALA A 49 -10.67 -1.21 13.76
C ALA A 49 -10.68 -0.30 12.50
N VAL A 50 -11.34 -0.71 11.43
CA VAL A 50 -11.48 0.12 10.21
C VAL A 50 -12.76 0.94 10.24
N GLU A 51 -13.80 0.52 10.95
CA GLU A 51 -14.97 1.35 11.21
C GLU A 51 -14.57 2.62 11.96
N SER A 52 -13.77 2.50 13.03
CA SER A 52 -13.25 3.67 13.76
C SER A 52 -12.44 4.61 12.85
N VAL A 53 -11.65 4.08 11.92
CA VAL A 53 -10.92 4.93 10.95
C VAL A 53 -11.88 5.58 9.96
N ALA A 54 -12.85 4.85 9.43
CA ALA A 54 -13.83 5.40 8.50
C ALA A 54 -14.65 6.52 9.16
N GLU A 55 -15.07 6.35 10.41
CA GLU A 55 -15.77 7.37 11.19
C GLU A 55 -14.93 8.66 11.35
N GLN A 56 -13.63 8.51 11.68
CA GLN A 56 -12.72 9.65 11.81
C GLN A 56 -12.51 10.38 10.47
N LEU A 57 -12.43 9.64 9.38
CA LEU A 57 -12.35 10.21 8.03
C LEU A 57 -13.63 10.96 7.67
N CYS A 58 -14.79 10.35 7.93
CA CYS A 58 -16.09 10.99 7.71
C CYS A 58 -16.27 12.26 8.56
N ALA A 59 -15.84 12.24 9.81
CA ALA A 59 -15.86 13.42 10.68
C ALA A 59 -14.96 14.56 10.16
N SER A 60 -13.97 14.24 9.34
CA SER A 60 -13.10 15.21 8.63
C SER A 60 -13.64 15.62 7.25
N GLY A 61 -14.88 15.23 6.89
CA GLY A 61 -15.50 15.56 5.60
C GLY A 61 -15.11 14.63 4.44
N ILE A 62 -14.39 13.56 4.69
CA ILE A 62 -13.97 12.59 3.69
C ILE A 62 -15.05 11.53 3.52
N GLN A 63 -15.40 11.17 2.28
CA GLN A 63 -16.28 10.03 2.01
C GLN A 63 -15.52 8.72 2.27
N ALA A 64 -15.86 8.03 3.36
CA ALA A 64 -15.19 6.81 3.73
C ALA A 64 -16.15 5.70 4.16
N SER A 65 -15.73 4.46 3.99
CA SER A 65 -16.43 3.28 4.48
C SER A 65 -15.44 2.18 4.88
N ALA A 66 -15.90 1.26 5.71
CA ALA A 66 -15.11 0.15 6.24
C ALA A 66 -15.58 -1.19 5.67
N LEU A 67 -14.63 -2.07 5.33
CA LEU A 67 -14.87 -3.46 4.96
C LEU A 67 -13.79 -4.36 5.58
N ALA A 68 -14.19 -5.47 6.18
CA ALA A 68 -13.24 -6.45 6.70
C ALA A 68 -12.75 -7.38 5.58
N ALA A 69 -11.43 -7.60 5.51
CA ALA A 69 -10.86 -8.65 4.66
C ALA A 69 -9.47 -9.08 5.18
N HIS A 70 -9.21 -10.38 5.13
CA HIS A 70 -7.91 -10.94 5.45
C HIS A 70 -7.13 -11.21 4.16
N MET A 71 -6.06 -10.44 3.90
CA MET A 71 -5.28 -10.57 2.64
C MET A 71 -4.50 -11.89 2.50
N GLY A 72 -4.42 -12.70 3.52
CA GLY A 72 -3.90 -14.08 3.43
C GLY A 72 -4.97 -15.13 3.10
N ASP A 73 -6.21 -14.70 2.94
CA ASP A 73 -7.35 -15.50 2.46
C ASP A 73 -7.74 -14.98 1.07
N MET A 74 -7.52 -15.81 0.07
CA MET A 74 -7.69 -15.40 -1.33
C MET A 74 -9.16 -15.20 -1.71
N GLU A 75 -10.08 -15.87 -1.04
CA GLU A 75 -11.52 -15.69 -1.24
C GLU A 75 -11.97 -14.33 -0.68
N GLN A 76 -11.54 -14.00 0.53
CA GLN A 76 -11.81 -12.69 1.13
C GLN A 76 -11.16 -11.54 0.33
N ALA A 77 -9.94 -11.75 -0.20
CA ALA A 77 -9.30 -10.75 -1.05
C ALA A 77 -10.13 -10.47 -2.32
N ARG A 78 -10.69 -11.49 -2.97
CA ARG A 78 -11.58 -11.34 -4.12
C ARG A 78 -12.93 -10.73 -3.72
N ALA A 79 -13.55 -11.22 -2.66
CA ALA A 79 -14.84 -10.75 -2.17
C ALA A 79 -14.80 -9.27 -1.74
N LEU A 80 -13.64 -8.77 -1.28
CA LEU A 80 -13.48 -7.34 -0.99
C LEU A 80 -13.77 -6.47 -2.22
N VAL A 81 -13.28 -6.85 -3.40
CA VAL A 81 -13.56 -6.12 -4.65
C VAL A 81 -15.05 -6.12 -4.95
N ASP A 82 -15.69 -7.28 -4.86
CA ASP A 82 -17.12 -7.42 -5.13
C ASP A 82 -17.97 -6.54 -4.20
N ALA A 83 -17.62 -6.52 -2.91
CA ALA A 83 -18.28 -5.68 -1.92
C ALA A 83 -18.08 -4.18 -2.17
N VAL A 84 -16.86 -3.77 -2.59
CA VAL A 84 -16.57 -2.37 -2.96
C VAL A 84 -17.42 -1.96 -4.17
N VAL A 85 -17.46 -2.80 -5.21
CA VAL A 85 -18.25 -2.54 -6.43
C VAL A 85 -19.74 -2.47 -6.13
N ALA A 86 -20.26 -3.40 -5.34
CA ALA A 86 -21.67 -3.41 -4.95
C ALA A 86 -22.06 -2.16 -4.16
N ARG A 87 -21.17 -1.64 -3.31
CA ARG A 87 -21.44 -0.50 -2.44
C ARG A 87 -21.23 0.86 -3.11
N HIS A 88 -20.23 0.97 -3.99
CA HIS A 88 -19.77 2.25 -4.56
C HIS A 88 -19.88 2.34 -6.08
N GLY A 89 -20.37 1.28 -6.75
CA GLY A 89 -20.57 1.26 -8.20
C GLY A 89 -19.29 1.08 -9.03
N GLY A 90 -18.12 0.93 -8.40
CA GLY A 90 -16.86 0.74 -9.12
C GLY A 90 -15.63 0.74 -8.22
N LEU A 91 -14.46 0.64 -8.85
CA LEU A 91 -13.16 0.69 -8.18
C LEU A 91 -12.12 1.25 -9.17
N ASP A 92 -11.40 2.27 -8.76
CA ASP A 92 -10.43 2.99 -9.59
C ASP A 92 -9.00 2.91 -9.05
N ILE A 93 -8.85 2.83 -7.72
CA ILE A 93 -7.56 2.89 -7.04
C ILE A 93 -7.44 1.75 -6.04
N ILE A 94 -6.33 1.02 -6.09
CA ILE A 94 -5.96 0.00 -5.10
C ILE A 94 -4.65 0.39 -4.43
N VAL A 95 -4.65 0.42 -3.10
CA VAL A 95 -3.43 0.50 -2.31
C VAL A 95 -3.23 -0.80 -1.54
N ASN A 96 -2.31 -1.64 -2.02
CA ASN A 96 -1.90 -2.87 -1.34
C ASN A 96 -0.89 -2.53 -0.25
N ASN A 97 -1.40 -2.21 0.94
CA ASN A 97 -0.57 -1.87 2.09
C ASN A 97 -0.58 -2.95 3.18
N ALA A 98 -1.58 -3.84 3.20
CA ALA A 98 -1.60 -4.94 4.16
C ALA A 98 -0.34 -5.81 4.04
N ALA A 99 0.34 -6.03 5.16
CA ALA A 99 1.54 -6.85 5.22
C ALA A 99 1.65 -7.57 6.57
N THR A 100 2.43 -8.63 6.59
CA THR A 100 2.79 -9.35 7.81
C THR A 100 4.28 -9.71 7.82
N ASN A 101 4.86 -9.66 9.01
CA ASN A 101 6.16 -10.25 9.32
C ASN A 101 6.09 -10.80 10.75
N PRO A 102 5.68 -12.06 10.93
CA PRO A 102 5.47 -12.63 12.26
C PRO A 102 6.76 -12.95 13.01
N VAL A 103 7.90 -12.98 12.32
CA VAL A 103 9.20 -13.33 12.91
C VAL A 103 10.22 -12.25 12.62
N PHE A 104 10.85 -11.75 13.68
CA PHE A 104 12.06 -10.93 13.61
C PHE A 104 13.23 -11.76 14.13
N GLY A 105 14.07 -12.24 13.23
CA GLY A 105 15.15 -13.15 13.59
C GLY A 105 15.88 -13.77 12.39
N PRO A 106 16.91 -14.61 12.66
CA PRO A 106 17.62 -15.33 11.62
C PRO A 106 16.66 -16.19 10.78
N MET A 107 16.85 -16.20 9.46
CA MET A 107 16.01 -16.93 8.52
C MET A 107 15.93 -18.45 8.83
N MET A 108 17.00 -19.01 9.38
CA MET A 108 17.05 -20.43 9.76
C MET A 108 16.03 -20.83 10.85
N ASN A 109 15.51 -19.85 11.60
CA ASN A 109 14.51 -20.10 12.65
C ASN A 109 13.07 -19.97 12.13
N ALA A 110 12.87 -19.70 10.87
CA ALA A 110 11.56 -19.58 10.25
C ALA A 110 11.15 -20.93 9.66
N ASP A 111 9.99 -21.43 10.09
CA ASP A 111 9.39 -22.63 9.54
C ASP A 111 8.62 -22.36 8.24
N GLU A 112 8.16 -23.44 7.62
CA GLU A 112 7.40 -23.38 6.37
C GLU A 112 6.11 -22.56 6.52
N SER A 113 5.43 -22.65 7.66
CA SER A 113 4.17 -21.93 7.90
C SER A 113 4.36 -20.42 7.94
N VAL A 114 5.50 -19.98 8.46
CA VAL A 114 5.91 -18.55 8.45
C VAL A 114 6.13 -18.07 7.02
N PHE A 115 6.85 -18.86 6.21
CA PHE A 115 7.07 -18.52 4.79
C PHE A 115 5.75 -18.43 4.03
N GLN A 116 4.91 -19.45 4.14
CA GLN A 116 3.60 -19.48 3.48
C GLN A 116 2.73 -18.29 3.89
N LYS A 117 2.66 -17.97 5.18
CA LYS A 117 1.88 -16.84 5.69
C LYS A 117 2.37 -15.50 5.16
N ILE A 118 3.69 -15.29 5.12
CA ILE A 118 4.27 -14.05 4.57
C ILE A 118 3.94 -13.92 3.09
N MET A 119 4.15 -14.99 2.30
CA MET A 119 3.87 -14.97 0.86
C MET A 119 2.38 -14.81 0.56
N ALA A 120 1.52 -15.48 1.29
CA ALA A 120 0.07 -15.36 1.13
C ALA A 120 -0.40 -13.92 1.35
N VAL A 121 0.02 -13.27 2.44
CA VAL A 121 -0.44 -11.91 2.78
C VAL A 121 0.23 -10.84 1.91
N ASN A 122 1.57 -10.93 1.73
CA ASN A 122 2.35 -9.85 1.16
C ASN A 122 2.42 -9.88 -0.38
N VAL A 123 2.12 -11.03 -1.00
CA VAL A 123 2.27 -11.23 -2.46
C VAL A 123 0.99 -11.76 -3.09
N GLN A 124 0.49 -12.91 -2.62
CA GLN A 124 -0.64 -13.58 -3.25
C GLN A 124 -1.95 -12.80 -3.04
N GLY A 125 -2.20 -12.28 -1.84
CA GLY A 125 -3.37 -11.45 -1.56
C GLY A 125 -3.46 -10.22 -2.47
N PRO A 126 -2.41 -9.37 -2.57
CA PRO A 126 -2.33 -8.30 -3.56
C PRO A 126 -2.60 -8.74 -5.00
N LEU A 127 -2.05 -9.88 -5.42
CA LEU A 127 -2.29 -10.41 -6.76
C LEU A 127 -3.76 -10.76 -6.98
N GLU A 128 -4.38 -11.51 -6.08
CA GLU A 128 -5.77 -11.96 -6.22
C GLU A 128 -6.78 -10.79 -6.13
N LEU A 129 -6.51 -9.82 -5.25
CA LEU A 129 -7.28 -8.57 -5.19
C LEU A 129 -7.23 -7.84 -6.53
N CYS A 130 -6.03 -7.62 -7.07
CA CYS A 130 -5.85 -6.89 -8.32
C CYS A 130 -6.43 -7.65 -9.52
N LYS A 131 -6.23 -8.97 -9.63
CA LYS A 131 -6.85 -9.79 -10.69
C LYS A 131 -8.37 -9.65 -10.73
N ARG A 132 -9.02 -9.63 -9.56
CA ARG A 132 -10.47 -9.43 -9.46
C ARG A 132 -10.88 -8.02 -9.86
N ALA A 133 -10.07 -7.01 -9.54
CA ALA A 133 -10.36 -5.60 -9.80
C ALA A 133 -10.11 -5.16 -11.25
N VAL A 134 -9.14 -5.75 -11.95
CA VAL A 134 -8.73 -5.34 -13.31
C VAL A 134 -9.91 -5.24 -14.31
N PRO A 135 -10.84 -6.20 -14.40
CA PRO A 135 -12.00 -6.07 -15.29
C PRO A 135 -12.89 -4.86 -14.96
N VAL A 136 -13.08 -4.58 -13.66
CA VAL A 136 -13.86 -3.43 -13.17
C VAL A 136 -13.15 -2.12 -13.53
N MET A 137 -11.87 -2.00 -13.20
CA MET A 137 -11.06 -0.82 -13.53
C MET A 137 -11.06 -0.55 -15.03
N ARG A 138 -10.86 -1.59 -15.85
CA ARG A 138 -10.89 -1.47 -17.31
C ARG A 138 -12.22 -0.94 -17.82
N SER A 139 -13.36 -1.41 -17.30
CA SER A 139 -14.70 -0.94 -17.71
C SER A 139 -14.95 0.53 -17.34
N ARG A 140 -14.16 1.07 -16.39
CA ARG A 140 -14.21 2.47 -15.98
C ARG A 140 -13.17 3.37 -16.69
N GLY A 141 -12.46 2.82 -17.67
CA GLY A 141 -11.45 3.54 -18.46
C GLY A 141 -10.02 3.42 -17.95
N GLY A 142 -9.78 2.59 -16.93
CA GLY A 142 -8.46 2.36 -16.35
C GLY A 142 -8.42 2.48 -14.83
N GLY A 143 -7.22 2.51 -14.26
CA GLY A 143 -7.07 2.62 -12.80
C GLY A 143 -5.61 2.67 -12.34
N SER A 144 -5.41 2.83 -11.04
CA SER A 144 -4.09 2.86 -10.42
C SER A 144 -3.95 1.84 -9.29
N ILE A 145 -2.85 1.08 -9.35
CA ILE A 145 -2.44 0.13 -8.30
C ILE A 145 -1.16 0.67 -7.66
N VAL A 146 -1.19 0.87 -6.35
CA VAL A 146 -0.03 1.29 -5.55
C VAL A 146 0.30 0.18 -4.56
N ASN A 147 1.45 -0.45 -4.73
CA ASN A 147 1.92 -1.53 -3.86
C ASN A 147 2.92 -0.96 -2.83
N ILE A 148 2.62 -1.09 -1.54
CA ILE A 148 3.54 -0.69 -0.47
C ILE A 148 4.54 -1.83 -0.24
N ALA A 149 5.71 -1.67 -0.85
CA ALA A 149 6.83 -2.59 -0.71
C ALA A 149 7.69 -2.24 0.52
N SER A 150 9.00 -2.14 0.37
CA SER A 150 9.98 -1.73 1.39
C SER A 150 11.35 -1.54 0.74
N VAL A 151 12.22 -0.71 1.31
CA VAL A 151 13.65 -0.70 0.98
C VAL A 151 14.30 -2.06 1.22
N GLY A 152 13.80 -2.84 2.20
CA GLY A 152 14.20 -4.24 2.40
C GLY A 152 13.88 -5.16 1.21
N GLY A 153 12.99 -4.76 0.31
CA GLY A 153 12.76 -5.45 -0.97
C GLY A 153 13.79 -5.11 -2.05
N LEU A 154 14.55 -4.04 -1.89
CA LEU A 154 15.66 -3.63 -2.76
C LEU A 154 16.99 -4.16 -2.21
N ASN A 155 17.25 -3.89 -0.93
CA ASN A 155 18.42 -4.33 -0.20
C ASN A 155 17.97 -5.18 0.99
N PRO A 156 18.08 -6.53 0.91
CA PRO A 156 17.60 -7.41 1.97
C PRO A 156 18.29 -7.13 3.31
N GLU A 157 17.47 -7.06 4.35
CA GLU A 157 17.93 -6.74 5.70
C GLU A 157 18.14 -8.01 6.55
N ARG A 158 19.19 -8.00 7.37
CA ARG A 158 19.39 -9.03 8.39
C ARG A 158 18.18 -9.08 9.32
N MET A 159 17.81 -10.28 9.81
CA MET A 159 16.69 -10.51 10.73
C MET A 159 15.28 -10.32 10.10
N LEU A 160 15.22 -9.82 8.85
CA LEU A 160 13.99 -9.61 8.08
C LEU A 160 13.99 -10.40 6.75
N GLY A 161 14.77 -11.50 6.66
CA GLY A 161 15.05 -12.18 5.40
C GLY A 161 13.82 -12.57 4.58
N LEU A 162 12.87 -13.31 5.14
CA LEU A 162 11.65 -13.75 4.43
C LEU A 162 10.72 -12.58 4.10
N TYR A 163 10.67 -11.57 4.96
CA TYR A 163 9.94 -10.34 4.67
C TYR A 163 10.55 -9.62 3.46
N SER A 164 11.88 -9.46 3.46
CA SER A 164 12.62 -8.86 2.34
C SER A 164 12.35 -9.60 1.02
N VAL A 165 12.40 -10.94 1.03
CA VAL A 165 12.05 -11.78 -0.13
C VAL A 165 10.63 -11.48 -0.62
N SER A 166 9.65 -11.39 0.27
CA SER A 166 8.27 -11.08 -0.10
C SER A 166 8.11 -9.68 -0.70
N LYS A 167 8.87 -8.70 -0.20
CA LYS A 167 8.84 -7.33 -0.72
C LYS A 167 9.56 -7.21 -2.06
N SER A 168 10.65 -7.96 -2.30
CA SER A 168 11.25 -8.11 -3.62
C SER A 168 10.28 -8.76 -4.62
N ALA A 169 9.57 -9.80 -4.20
CA ALA A 169 8.54 -10.43 -5.02
C ALA A 169 7.40 -9.47 -5.37
N LEU A 170 6.95 -8.63 -4.42
CA LEU A 170 5.91 -7.62 -4.66
C LEU A 170 6.39 -6.53 -5.64
N ILE A 171 7.67 -6.12 -5.57
CA ILE A 171 8.27 -5.18 -6.53
C ILE A 171 8.29 -5.81 -7.94
N SER A 172 8.70 -7.07 -8.07
CA SER A 172 8.69 -7.78 -9.34
C SER A 172 7.25 -7.93 -9.88
N LEU A 173 6.30 -8.31 -9.02
CA LEU A 173 4.89 -8.43 -9.35
C LEU A 173 4.31 -7.09 -9.85
N THR A 174 4.69 -5.96 -9.24
CA THR A 174 4.30 -4.62 -9.69
C THR A 174 4.71 -4.38 -11.14
N LYS A 175 5.94 -4.75 -11.51
CA LYS A 175 6.45 -4.60 -12.87
C LYS A 175 5.72 -5.49 -13.87
N VAL A 176 5.35 -6.72 -13.47
CA VAL A 176 4.53 -7.62 -14.29
C VAL A 176 3.14 -7.03 -14.50
N MET A 177 2.47 -6.58 -13.43
CA MET A 177 1.17 -5.89 -13.52
C MET A 177 1.22 -4.71 -14.50
N ALA A 178 2.27 -3.88 -14.43
CA ALA A 178 2.43 -2.75 -15.33
C ALA A 178 2.56 -3.17 -16.80
N LYS A 179 3.34 -4.23 -17.08
CA LYS A 179 3.56 -4.74 -18.43
C LYS A 179 2.31 -5.38 -19.02
N GLU A 180 1.59 -6.17 -18.24
CA GLU A 180 0.45 -6.94 -18.72
C GLU A 180 -0.85 -6.13 -18.78
N TRP A 181 -1.04 -5.17 -17.86
CA TRP A 181 -2.29 -4.44 -17.72
C TRP A 181 -2.22 -2.99 -18.22
N GLY A 182 -1.02 -2.50 -18.58
CA GLY A 182 -0.84 -1.14 -19.10
C GLY A 182 -1.68 -0.84 -20.35
N GLY A 183 -1.79 -1.81 -21.27
CA GLY A 183 -2.66 -1.71 -22.44
C GLY A 183 -4.18 -1.66 -22.12
N MET A 184 -4.57 -1.93 -20.88
CA MET A 184 -5.94 -1.80 -20.38
C MET A 184 -6.18 -0.47 -19.65
N GLY A 185 -5.23 0.48 -19.70
CA GLY A 185 -5.30 1.75 -18.98
C GLY A 185 -4.97 1.63 -17.48
N ILE A 186 -4.39 0.53 -17.04
CA ILE A 186 -4.08 0.29 -15.62
C ILE A 186 -2.60 0.54 -15.38
N ARG A 187 -2.30 1.44 -14.44
CA ARG A 187 -0.95 1.71 -13.95
C ARG A 187 -0.70 0.93 -12.67
N ALA A 188 0.51 0.40 -12.51
CA ALA A 188 0.92 -0.27 -11.28
C ALA A 188 2.31 0.23 -10.87
N ASN A 189 2.44 0.74 -9.64
CA ASN A 189 3.69 1.27 -9.10
C ASN A 189 3.93 0.78 -7.67
N ALA A 190 5.19 0.72 -7.27
CA ALA A 190 5.58 0.36 -5.91
C ALA A 190 6.15 1.57 -5.17
N ILE A 191 5.75 1.75 -3.92
CA ILE A 191 6.43 2.62 -2.96
C ILE A 191 7.29 1.73 -2.07
N CYS A 192 8.55 2.11 -1.88
CA CYS A 192 9.51 1.43 -1.01
C CYS A 192 9.85 2.35 0.18
N PRO A 193 9.11 2.27 1.29
CA PRO A 193 9.42 3.04 2.49
C PRO A 193 10.71 2.55 3.15
N GLY A 194 11.45 3.51 3.76
CA GLY A 194 12.46 3.22 4.77
C GLY A 194 11.83 2.94 6.14
N LEU A 195 12.54 3.33 7.22
CA LEU A 195 12.04 3.17 8.58
C LEU A 195 10.96 4.22 8.90
N ILE A 196 9.70 3.77 8.91
CA ILE A 196 8.53 4.60 9.24
C ILE A 196 8.01 4.25 10.63
N LYS A 197 7.72 5.25 11.47
CA LYS A 197 7.22 5.08 12.83
C LYS A 197 5.78 4.54 12.83
N THR A 198 5.65 3.23 12.98
CA THR A 198 4.36 2.52 13.04
C THR A 198 4.41 1.44 14.11
N LYS A 199 3.25 0.86 14.45
CA LYS A 199 3.21 -0.33 15.32
C LYS A 199 3.89 -1.55 14.66
N PHE A 200 3.87 -1.64 13.33
CA PHE A 200 4.50 -2.73 12.58
C PHE A 200 6.03 -2.71 12.73
N SER A 201 6.65 -1.54 12.69
CA SER A 201 8.10 -1.34 12.82
C SER A 201 8.55 -1.11 14.26
N GLN A 202 7.68 -1.29 15.25
CA GLN A 202 7.92 -0.92 16.66
C GLN A 202 9.19 -1.56 17.22
N ALA A 203 9.46 -2.83 16.91
CA ALA A 203 10.65 -3.54 17.35
C ALA A 203 11.96 -2.87 16.87
N LEU A 204 11.93 -2.15 15.75
CA LEU A 204 13.10 -1.47 15.18
C LEU A 204 13.33 -0.10 15.85
N TRP A 205 12.27 0.72 15.98
CA TRP A 205 12.45 2.08 16.49
C TRP A 205 12.41 2.21 18.03
N GLN A 206 11.93 1.19 18.74
CA GLN A 206 12.08 1.13 20.21
C GLN A 206 13.45 0.65 20.65
N ASN A 207 14.24 0.02 19.79
CA ASN A 207 15.63 -0.28 20.06
C ASN A 207 16.49 0.94 19.72
N GLU A 208 16.97 1.62 20.76
CA GLU A 208 17.74 2.87 20.62
C GLU A 208 19.00 2.70 19.74
N GLN A 209 19.68 1.55 19.82
CA GLN A 209 20.86 1.29 19.00
C GLN A 209 20.51 1.14 17.52
N VAL A 210 19.46 0.37 17.22
CA VAL A 210 18.95 0.17 15.84
C VAL A 210 18.48 1.50 15.27
N LEU A 211 17.70 2.27 16.04
CA LEU A 211 17.23 3.59 15.62
C LEU A 211 18.40 4.54 15.36
N LYS A 212 19.36 4.64 16.28
CA LYS A 212 20.54 5.50 16.14
C LYS A 212 21.34 5.15 14.88
N GLN A 213 21.56 3.86 14.61
CA GLN A 213 22.24 3.41 13.40
C GLN A 213 21.47 3.79 12.12
N ALA A 214 20.16 3.53 12.08
CA ALA A 214 19.33 3.88 10.93
C ALA A 214 19.33 5.40 10.67
N LEU A 215 19.22 6.21 11.72
CA LEU A 215 19.25 7.67 11.60
C LEU A 215 20.64 8.22 11.18
N ALA A 216 21.71 7.57 11.59
CA ALA A 216 23.07 7.95 11.18
C ALA A 216 23.36 7.64 9.71
N MET A 217 22.68 6.65 9.13
CA MET A 217 22.84 6.27 7.72
C MET A 217 21.93 7.09 6.79
N ALA A 218 20.82 7.65 7.29
CA ALA A 218 19.90 8.41 6.48
C ALA A 218 20.28 9.91 6.41
N PRO A 219 20.52 10.49 5.23
CA PRO A 219 20.77 11.94 5.06
C PRO A 219 19.71 12.81 5.73
N ILE A 220 18.42 12.43 5.64
CA ILE A 220 17.36 13.05 6.43
C ILE A 220 17.30 12.35 7.78
N SER A 221 18.06 12.84 8.75
CA SER A 221 18.31 12.23 10.06
C SER A 221 17.10 12.23 10.99
N ARG A 222 15.94 11.75 10.53
CA ARG A 222 14.74 11.51 11.33
C ARG A 222 14.05 10.22 10.90
N ILE A 223 13.33 9.62 11.83
CA ILE A 223 12.39 8.54 11.46
C ILE A 223 11.28 9.10 10.58
N GLY A 224 10.92 8.38 9.52
CA GLY A 224 9.79 8.74 8.68
C GLY A 224 8.46 8.57 9.44
N MET A 225 7.49 9.39 9.10
CA MET A 225 6.12 9.30 9.61
C MET A 225 5.20 8.76 8.52
N PRO A 226 4.07 8.10 8.87
CA PRO A 226 3.10 7.62 7.88
C PRO A 226 2.68 8.68 6.86
N GLN A 227 2.54 9.94 7.28
CA GLN A 227 2.16 11.08 6.45
C GLN A 227 3.20 11.41 5.36
N ASP A 228 4.47 11.10 5.58
CA ASP A 228 5.53 11.29 4.58
C ASP A 228 5.29 10.48 3.30
N LEU A 229 4.44 9.44 3.36
CA LEU A 229 4.12 8.56 2.22
C LEU A 229 2.81 8.95 1.53
N ALA A 230 1.92 9.68 2.20
CA ALA A 230 0.58 9.97 1.69
C ALA A 230 0.61 10.77 0.39
N GLY A 231 1.43 11.82 0.31
CA GLY A 231 1.56 12.65 -0.90
C GLY A 231 2.07 11.87 -2.12
N LEU A 232 3.03 10.96 -1.91
CA LEU A 232 3.51 10.08 -2.99
C LEU A 232 2.42 9.09 -3.45
N ALA A 233 1.63 8.55 -2.53
CA ALA A 233 0.51 7.68 -2.88
C ALA A 233 -0.59 8.43 -3.65
N VAL A 234 -0.92 9.66 -3.26
CA VAL A 234 -1.84 10.54 -4.00
C VAL A 234 -1.32 10.82 -5.41
N PHE A 235 -0.04 11.20 -5.56
CA PHE A 235 0.58 11.37 -6.87
C PHE A 235 0.41 10.13 -7.74
N LEU A 236 0.80 8.96 -7.25
CA LEU A 236 0.74 7.71 -8.02
C LEU A 236 -0.70 7.27 -8.33
N ALA A 237 -1.67 7.61 -7.47
CA ALA A 237 -3.08 7.32 -7.69
C ALA A 237 -3.72 8.23 -8.75
N SER A 238 -3.22 9.44 -8.93
CA SER A 238 -3.82 10.51 -9.73
C SER A 238 -3.31 10.57 -11.17
N ASP A 239 -3.93 11.41 -12.00
CA ASP A 239 -3.52 11.67 -13.39
C ASP A 239 -2.20 12.46 -13.47
N ALA A 240 -1.72 13.02 -12.36
CA ALA A 240 -0.37 13.59 -12.29
C ALA A 240 0.71 12.52 -12.57
N ALA A 241 0.41 11.24 -12.32
CA ALA A 241 1.27 10.10 -12.62
C ALA A 241 0.82 9.31 -13.88
N ALA A 242 0.09 9.92 -14.82
CA ALA A 242 -0.47 9.23 -16.00
C ALA A 242 0.60 8.50 -16.85
N TYR A 243 1.85 8.95 -16.81
CA TYR A 243 2.96 8.32 -17.52
C TYR A 243 3.89 7.50 -16.62
N CYS A 244 3.47 7.21 -15.36
CA CYS A 244 4.22 6.41 -14.39
C CYS A 244 3.58 5.04 -14.23
N THR A 245 4.24 3.99 -14.74
CA THR A 245 3.84 2.60 -14.49
C THR A 245 5.09 1.70 -14.43
N GLY A 246 5.07 0.67 -13.59
CA GLY A 246 6.21 -0.20 -13.30
C GLY A 246 7.31 0.46 -12.47
N GLY A 247 7.09 1.68 -12.01
CA GLY A 247 8.04 2.44 -11.21
C GLY A 247 8.21 1.89 -9.80
N VAL A 248 9.42 2.08 -9.26
CA VAL A 248 9.77 1.76 -7.87
C VAL A 248 10.23 3.07 -7.22
N PHE A 249 9.40 3.61 -6.35
CA PHE A 249 9.58 4.92 -5.74
C PHE A 249 10.06 4.74 -4.30
N VAL A 250 11.28 5.15 -4.04
CA VAL A 250 11.89 5.07 -2.70
C VAL A 250 11.53 6.31 -1.89
N ALA A 251 11.10 6.10 -0.64
CA ALA A 251 10.80 7.16 0.32
C ALA A 251 11.36 6.77 1.70
N ASP A 252 12.65 6.99 1.88
CA ASP A 252 13.45 6.43 2.99
C ASP A 252 14.37 7.45 3.68
N GLY A 253 14.27 8.73 3.33
CA GLY A 253 15.14 9.77 3.87
C GLY A 253 16.58 9.70 3.33
N GLY A 254 16.81 8.96 2.24
CA GLY A 254 18.11 8.74 1.64
C GLY A 254 18.90 7.56 2.24
N LEU A 255 18.23 6.68 2.99
CA LEU A 255 18.88 5.53 3.65
C LEU A 255 19.59 4.59 2.65
N THR A 256 19.12 4.51 1.41
CA THR A 256 19.63 3.55 0.40
C THR A 256 20.50 4.18 -0.70
N VAL A 257 20.90 5.44 -0.57
CA VAL A 257 21.84 6.11 -1.49
C VAL A 257 23.25 6.10 -1.00
#